data_9f95e60eaea4b8dd1f51b497a7caad47
#
_entry.id   9f95e60eaea4b8dd1f51b497a7caad47
#
_cell.length_a   1.000
_cell.length_b   1.000
_cell.length_c   1.000
_cell.angle_alpha   90.00
_cell.angle_beta   90.00
_cell.angle_gamma   90.00
#
_symmetry.space_group_name_H-M   'P 1'
#
loop_
_entity.id
_entity.type
_entity.pdbx_description
1 polymer ?
#
loop_
_entity_poly.entity_id
_entity_poly.type
_entity_poly.pdbx_seq_one_letter_code
_entity_poly.pdbx_strand_id
1 'polypeptide(L)'
;MNAARAALREALRTSDRSILTFGTAWVYERNGAVVANCHRCPAAEFRRRRLSVGEIADAVSTLLEGPLAGKGVLLTVSPVRHLGDGLAGNAASKATLRVAIEELLARHPRQTEYFPAFEILTDDLRDYRFYADDLVHPARQAIDYIWEQFAGSVLTDEARRLLPEVEAVVAAAHRPRDPRSAAHRTFCLRQLERIAALPQIDFQSEAAYFRRCIEINS
;
A
#
# COMPACT_ATOMS: atom_id res chain seq x y z
N MET A 1 -9.47 18.20 2.58
CA MET A 1 -7.99 18.23 2.47
C MET A 1 -7.29 18.32 3.83
N ASN A 2 -7.70 19.21 4.72
CA ASN A 2 -7.05 19.38 6.04
C ASN A 2 -7.21 18.16 6.98
N ALA A 3 -8.38 17.51 7.03
CA ALA A 3 -8.62 16.34 7.88
C ALA A 3 -7.76 15.13 7.48
N ALA A 4 -7.63 14.82 6.19
CA ALA A 4 -6.76 13.74 5.71
C ALA A 4 -5.28 13.99 6.02
N ARG A 5 -4.82 15.26 5.92
CA ARG A 5 -3.44 15.61 6.29
C ARG A 5 -3.20 15.51 7.81
N ALA A 6 -4.19 15.85 8.62
CA ALA A 6 -4.12 15.69 10.06
C ALA A 6 -4.07 14.21 10.45
N ALA A 7 -4.93 13.37 9.86
CA ALA A 7 -4.94 11.93 10.08
C ALA A 7 -3.60 11.29 9.66
N LEU A 8 -3.03 11.68 8.49
CA LEU A 8 -1.73 11.18 8.06
C LEU A 8 -0.60 11.58 9.02
N ARG A 9 -0.60 12.84 9.49
CA ARG A 9 0.40 13.28 10.48
C ARG A 9 0.32 12.49 11.77
N GLU A 10 -0.90 12.23 12.25
CA GLU A 10 -1.11 11.44 13.46
C GLU A 10 -0.68 9.97 13.24
N ALA A 11 -1.04 9.36 12.12
CA ALA A 11 -0.60 8.02 11.78
C ALA A 11 0.94 7.93 11.71
N LEU A 12 1.60 8.90 11.07
CA LEU A 12 3.06 8.96 11.04
C LEU A 12 3.68 9.18 12.42
N ARG A 13 3.02 9.93 13.29
CA ARG A 13 3.51 10.18 14.67
C ARG A 13 3.46 8.92 15.54
N THR A 14 2.40 8.14 15.41
CA THR A 14 2.10 6.97 16.25
C THR A 14 2.64 5.65 15.72
N SER A 15 2.98 5.57 14.43
CA SER A 15 3.54 4.34 13.83
C SER A 15 5.02 4.17 14.17
N ASP A 16 5.43 2.93 14.40
CA ASP A 16 6.84 2.54 14.55
C ASP A 16 7.50 2.22 13.21
N ARG A 17 6.69 1.80 12.23
CA ARG A 17 7.13 1.45 10.89
C ARG A 17 6.24 2.09 9.82
N SER A 18 6.83 2.38 8.67
CA SER A 18 6.12 2.93 7.50
C SER A 18 6.51 2.18 6.24
N ILE A 19 5.59 2.06 5.30
CA ILE A 19 5.85 1.49 3.98
C ILE A 19 5.72 2.62 2.96
N LEU A 20 6.78 2.87 2.17
CA LEU A 20 6.77 3.83 1.08
C LEU A 20 6.79 3.09 -0.25
N THR A 21 5.67 3.17 -0.99
CA THR A 21 5.52 2.56 -2.31
C THR A 21 5.68 3.60 -3.42
N PHE A 22 6.71 3.43 -4.25
CA PHE A 22 6.99 4.33 -5.36
C PHE A 22 6.35 3.84 -6.65
N GLY A 23 5.50 4.66 -7.27
CA GLY A 23 4.82 4.33 -8.52
C GLY A 23 5.64 4.71 -9.75
N THR A 24 6.10 5.94 -9.81
CA THR A 24 6.80 6.52 -10.96
C THR A 24 7.78 7.60 -10.53
N ALA A 25 8.86 7.77 -11.31
CA ALA A 25 9.82 8.86 -11.15
C ALA A 25 9.40 10.14 -11.91
N TRP A 26 8.25 10.10 -12.61
CA TRP A 26 7.74 11.27 -13.32
C TRP A 26 6.97 12.19 -12.37
N VAL A 27 7.23 13.48 -12.47
CA VAL A 27 6.58 14.53 -11.69
C VAL A 27 6.02 15.62 -12.58
N TYR A 28 5.06 16.36 -12.06
CA TYR A 28 4.61 17.61 -12.64
C TYR A 28 5.20 18.78 -11.87
N GLU A 29 5.68 19.77 -12.61
CA GLU A 29 6.17 21.04 -12.07
C GLU A 29 5.26 22.17 -12.50
N ARG A 30 4.98 23.10 -11.59
CA ARG A 30 4.31 24.36 -11.84
C ARG A 30 5.11 25.48 -11.17
N ASN A 31 5.47 26.52 -11.91
CA ASN A 31 6.28 27.63 -11.39
C ASN A 31 7.59 27.17 -10.71
N GLY A 32 8.25 26.15 -11.28
CA GLY A 32 9.53 25.65 -10.78
C GLY A 32 9.43 24.71 -9.56
N ALA A 33 8.24 24.45 -9.03
CA ALA A 33 8.03 23.54 -7.90
C ALA A 33 7.33 22.25 -8.34
N VAL A 34 7.73 21.11 -7.77
CA VAL A 34 7.02 19.85 -7.94
C VAL A 34 5.66 19.95 -7.24
N VAL A 35 4.61 19.58 -7.95
CA VAL A 35 3.23 19.64 -7.48
C VAL A 35 2.54 18.29 -7.63
N ALA A 36 1.50 18.08 -6.81
CA ALA A 36 0.64 16.92 -6.94
C ALA A 36 -0.10 16.93 -8.27
N ASN A 37 -0.68 15.78 -8.65
CA ASN A 37 -1.43 15.64 -9.89
C ASN A 37 -2.51 16.72 -10.04
N CYS A 38 -2.47 17.45 -11.14
CA CYS A 38 -3.21 18.71 -11.32
C CYS A 38 -4.49 18.53 -12.11
N HIS A 39 -5.36 17.65 -11.65
CA HIS A 39 -6.69 17.53 -12.23
C HIS A 39 -7.43 18.88 -12.22
N ARG A 40 -7.98 19.27 -13.38
CA ARG A 40 -8.78 20.49 -13.63
C ARG A 40 -7.99 21.78 -13.90
N CYS A 41 -6.67 21.74 -14.01
CA CYS A 41 -5.90 22.89 -14.50
C CYS A 41 -5.42 22.63 -15.94
N PRO A 42 -5.25 23.68 -16.77
CA PRO A 42 -4.74 23.54 -18.14
C PRO A 42 -3.37 22.86 -18.17
N ALA A 43 -3.19 21.86 -19.03
CA ALA A 43 -1.94 21.11 -19.15
C ALA A 43 -0.72 22.02 -19.47
N ALA A 44 -0.95 23.12 -20.17
CA ALA A 44 0.08 24.12 -20.51
C ALA A 44 0.72 24.81 -19.29
N GLU A 45 0.08 24.75 -18.12
CA GLU A 45 0.63 25.32 -16.88
C GLU A 45 1.66 24.41 -16.21
N PHE A 46 1.83 23.18 -16.72
CA PHE A 46 2.68 22.18 -16.12
C PHE A 46 3.78 21.75 -17.05
N ARG A 47 4.97 21.61 -16.49
CA ARG A 47 6.07 20.88 -17.11
C ARG A 47 6.13 19.47 -16.52
N ARG A 48 6.22 18.46 -17.37
CA ARG A 48 6.43 17.09 -16.93
C ARG A 48 7.88 16.69 -17.14
N ARG A 49 8.52 16.12 -16.11
CA ARG A 49 9.87 15.57 -16.23
C ARG A 49 10.06 14.36 -15.33
N ARG A 50 11.07 13.59 -15.63
CA ARG A 50 11.53 12.51 -14.76
C ARG A 50 12.56 13.07 -13.77
N LEU A 51 12.43 12.73 -12.49
CA LEU A 51 13.42 13.00 -11.47
C LEU A 51 14.70 12.17 -11.72
N SER A 52 15.84 12.71 -11.36
CA SER A 52 17.09 11.95 -11.26
C SER A 52 17.13 11.08 -10.02
N VAL A 53 18.05 10.13 -9.98
CA VAL A 53 18.33 9.29 -8.80
C VAL A 53 18.65 10.15 -7.57
N GLY A 54 19.54 11.14 -7.70
CA GLY A 54 19.91 12.02 -6.59
C GLY A 54 18.72 12.82 -6.06
N GLU A 55 17.90 13.42 -6.94
CA GLU A 55 16.71 14.18 -6.51
C GLU A 55 15.72 13.31 -5.70
N ILE A 56 15.53 12.04 -6.09
CA ILE A 56 14.67 11.10 -5.35
C ILE A 56 15.32 10.77 -4.01
N ALA A 57 16.59 10.41 -4.01
CA ALA A 57 17.33 10.05 -2.81
C ALA A 57 17.35 11.21 -1.80
N ASP A 58 17.61 12.44 -2.24
CA ASP A 58 17.64 13.62 -1.36
C ASP A 58 16.24 13.95 -0.78
N ALA A 59 15.20 13.88 -1.62
CA ALA A 59 13.83 14.13 -1.17
C ALA A 59 13.37 13.10 -0.13
N VAL A 60 13.70 11.82 -0.35
CA VAL A 60 13.34 10.74 0.59
C VAL A 60 14.21 10.81 1.85
N SER A 61 15.51 11.11 1.74
CA SER A 61 16.38 11.34 2.91
C SER A 61 15.82 12.44 3.82
N THR A 62 15.32 13.53 3.23
CA THR A 62 14.66 14.60 4.00
C THR A 62 13.45 14.09 4.80
N LEU A 63 12.68 13.13 4.24
CA LEU A 63 11.57 12.50 4.97
C LEU A 63 12.09 11.57 6.08
N LEU A 64 13.13 10.78 5.80
CA LEU A 64 13.72 9.83 6.75
C LEU A 64 14.36 10.54 7.95
N GLU A 65 15.01 11.67 7.72
CA GLU A 65 15.67 12.48 8.75
C GLU A 65 14.70 13.41 9.49
N GLY A 66 13.53 13.69 8.91
CA GLY A 66 12.49 14.55 9.45
C GLY A 66 11.27 13.78 10.01
N PRO A 67 10.16 13.74 9.28
CA PRO A 67 8.89 13.14 9.80
C PRO A 67 8.99 11.65 10.14
N LEU A 68 9.93 10.93 9.55
CA LEU A 68 10.15 9.49 9.75
C LEU A 68 11.39 9.19 10.62
N ALA A 69 11.99 10.20 11.24
CA ALA A 69 13.19 10.01 12.05
C ALA A 69 12.97 8.97 13.16
N GLY A 70 13.91 8.04 13.28
CA GLY A 70 13.87 6.96 14.28
C GLY A 70 12.88 5.82 14.01
N LYS A 71 12.19 5.81 12.87
CA LYS A 71 11.22 4.77 12.47
C LYS A 71 11.81 3.84 11.42
N GLY A 72 11.43 2.56 11.46
CA GLY A 72 11.73 1.64 10.37
C GLY A 72 10.92 1.96 9.12
N VAL A 73 11.57 1.99 7.96
CA VAL A 73 10.90 2.30 6.68
C VAL A 73 11.18 1.22 5.65
N LEU A 74 10.10 0.57 5.22
CA LEU A 74 10.15 -0.38 4.12
C LEU A 74 9.89 0.34 2.80
N LEU A 75 10.85 0.28 1.90
CA LEU A 75 10.76 0.86 0.57
C LEU A 75 10.32 -0.22 -0.42
N THR A 76 9.49 0.12 -1.39
CA THR A 76 9.11 -0.81 -2.46
C THR A 76 8.76 -0.04 -3.74
N VAL A 77 8.95 -0.67 -4.90
CA VAL A 77 8.50 -0.16 -6.19
C VAL A 77 7.22 -0.88 -6.58
N SER A 78 6.17 -0.12 -6.90
CA SER A 78 4.91 -0.67 -7.36
C SER A 78 5.09 -1.47 -8.66
N PRO A 79 4.54 -2.69 -8.75
CA PRO A 79 4.55 -3.47 -9.98
C PRO A 79 3.58 -2.92 -11.06
N VAL A 80 2.65 -2.04 -10.70
CA VAL A 80 1.71 -1.43 -11.66
C VAL A 80 2.48 -0.63 -12.72
N ARG A 81 2.18 -0.88 -13.99
CA ARG A 81 2.79 -0.16 -15.12
C ARG A 81 2.24 1.26 -15.22
N HIS A 82 3.09 2.20 -15.57
CA HIS A 82 2.71 3.57 -15.86
C HIS A 82 2.84 3.85 -17.35
N LEU A 83 1.80 3.52 -18.13
CA LEU A 83 1.85 3.53 -19.59
C LEU A 83 1.71 4.91 -20.24
N GLY A 84 1.39 5.96 -19.47
CA GLY A 84 1.28 7.33 -19.98
C GLY A 84 2.54 7.86 -20.69
N ASP A 85 3.71 7.25 -20.41
CA ASP A 85 5.01 7.57 -21.00
C ASP A 85 5.51 6.50 -21.97
N GLY A 86 4.66 5.54 -22.31
CA GLY A 86 5.01 4.36 -23.09
C GLY A 86 5.88 3.37 -22.31
N LEU A 87 6.16 2.23 -22.94
CA LEU A 87 6.94 1.15 -22.30
C LEU A 87 8.36 1.58 -21.92
N ALA A 88 9.04 2.30 -22.81
CA ALA A 88 10.41 2.77 -22.56
C ALA A 88 10.45 3.79 -21.41
N GLY A 89 9.48 4.72 -21.37
CA GLY A 89 9.35 5.70 -20.29
C GLY A 89 9.03 5.04 -18.94
N ASN A 90 8.16 4.02 -18.92
CA ASN A 90 7.89 3.22 -17.74
C ASN A 90 9.16 2.49 -17.25
N ALA A 91 9.87 1.79 -18.14
CA ALA A 91 11.10 1.06 -17.79
C ALA A 91 12.16 2.00 -17.21
N ALA A 92 12.42 3.13 -17.87
CA ALA A 92 13.37 4.13 -17.39
C ALA A 92 12.96 4.73 -16.04
N SER A 93 11.67 4.96 -15.81
CA SER A 93 11.14 5.42 -14.52
C SER A 93 11.36 4.41 -13.41
N LYS A 94 11.01 3.13 -13.62
CA LYS A 94 11.20 2.06 -12.65
C LYS A 94 12.68 1.85 -12.31
N ALA A 95 13.55 1.85 -13.33
CA ALA A 95 15.00 1.76 -13.14
C ALA A 95 15.53 2.92 -12.29
N THR A 96 15.09 4.16 -12.55
CA THR A 96 15.49 5.33 -11.76
C THR A 96 15.08 5.18 -10.29
N LEU A 97 13.84 4.74 -10.03
CA LEU A 97 13.36 4.49 -8.67
C LEU A 97 14.17 3.40 -7.97
N ARG A 98 14.48 2.30 -8.69
CA ARG A 98 15.20 1.18 -8.12
C ARG A 98 16.64 1.56 -7.73
N VAL A 99 17.34 2.31 -8.60
CA VAL A 99 18.69 2.80 -8.28
C VAL A 99 18.66 3.82 -7.13
N ALA A 100 17.63 4.70 -7.08
CA ALA A 100 17.48 5.64 -5.97
C ALA A 100 17.25 4.92 -4.63
N ILE A 101 16.51 3.80 -4.64
CA ILE A 101 16.32 2.97 -3.44
C ILE A 101 17.64 2.34 -2.99
N GLU A 102 18.49 1.83 -3.90
CA GLU A 102 19.83 1.35 -3.53
C GLU A 102 20.67 2.42 -2.82
N GLU A 103 20.62 3.65 -3.33
CA GLU A 103 21.31 4.76 -2.70
C GLU A 103 20.75 5.08 -1.31
N LEU A 104 19.42 5.02 -1.14
CA LEU A 104 18.77 5.21 0.17
C LEU A 104 19.13 4.13 1.18
N LEU A 105 19.18 2.86 0.76
CA LEU A 105 19.60 1.74 1.60
C LEU A 105 21.08 1.94 2.06
N ALA A 106 21.93 2.44 1.18
CA ALA A 106 23.32 2.74 1.52
C ALA A 106 23.45 3.95 2.47
N ARG A 107 22.64 5.01 2.27
CA ARG A 107 22.65 6.22 3.11
C ARG A 107 22.02 5.97 4.49
N HIS A 108 20.98 5.14 4.59
CA HIS A 108 20.18 4.92 5.81
C HIS A 108 20.04 3.42 6.18
N PRO A 109 21.16 2.66 6.29
CA PRO A 109 21.15 1.19 6.38
C PRO A 109 20.48 0.61 7.66
N ARG A 110 20.31 1.42 8.70
CA ARG A 110 19.66 1.02 9.94
C ARG A 110 18.18 1.39 10.01
N GLN A 111 17.69 2.17 9.05
CA GLN A 111 16.34 2.71 9.03
C GLN A 111 15.52 2.15 7.88
N THR A 112 16.17 1.79 6.77
CA THR A 112 15.51 1.40 5.52
C THR A 112 15.72 -0.07 5.18
N GLU A 113 14.68 -0.69 4.69
CA GLU A 113 14.65 -2.04 4.11
C GLU A 113 13.96 -1.97 2.75
N TYR A 114 14.16 -2.97 1.89
CA TYR A 114 13.51 -3.05 0.59
C TYR A 114 12.70 -4.33 0.42
N PHE A 115 11.46 -4.19 -0.07
CA PHE A 115 10.63 -5.32 -0.50
C PHE A 115 10.47 -5.28 -2.03
N PRO A 116 10.87 -6.33 -2.77
CA PRO A 116 11.01 -6.33 -4.22
C PRO A 116 9.69 -6.64 -4.94
N ALA A 117 8.59 -5.91 -4.65
CA ALA A 117 7.28 -6.18 -5.25
C ALA A 117 7.28 -6.05 -6.77
N PHE A 118 8.07 -5.13 -7.33
CA PHE A 118 8.21 -4.94 -8.77
C PHE A 118 8.93 -6.12 -9.42
N GLU A 119 10.05 -6.54 -8.84
CA GLU A 119 10.87 -7.65 -9.35
C GLU A 119 10.15 -8.99 -9.22
N ILE A 120 9.37 -9.21 -8.17
CA ILE A 120 8.54 -10.42 -8.05
C ILE A 120 7.59 -10.53 -9.24
N LEU A 121 6.91 -9.45 -9.64
CA LEU A 121 6.03 -9.51 -10.80
C LEU A 121 6.79 -9.65 -12.13
N THR A 122 7.88 -8.90 -12.31
CA THR A 122 8.56 -8.78 -13.62
C THR A 122 9.59 -9.84 -13.86
N ASP A 123 10.21 -10.40 -12.83
CA ASP A 123 11.34 -11.32 -12.96
C ASP A 123 11.00 -12.73 -12.46
N ASP A 124 10.29 -12.87 -11.35
CA ASP A 124 9.89 -14.16 -10.82
C ASP A 124 8.64 -14.71 -11.54
N LEU A 125 7.54 -13.95 -11.56
CA LEU A 125 6.31 -14.37 -12.23
C LEU A 125 6.38 -14.26 -13.77
N ARG A 126 6.88 -13.19 -14.32
CA ARG A 126 7.26 -12.90 -15.73
C ARG A 126 6.21 -13.04 -16.82
N ASP A 127 5.09 -13.72 -16.60
CA ASP A 127 4.11 -14.10 -17.61
C ASP A 127 2.92 -13.13 -17.64
N TYR A 128 2.32 -12.92 -18.82
CA TYR A 128 1.14 -12.08 -19.00
C TYR A 128 -0.10 -12.55 -18.22
N ARG A 129 -0.22 -13.84 -17.89
CA ARG A 129 -1.30 -14.37 -17.04
C ARG A 129 -1.33 -13.77 -15.63
N PHE A 130 -0.22 -13.16 -15.20
CA PHE A 130 -0.10 -12.48 -13.91
C PHE A 130 -0.49 -11.00 -13.97
N TYR A 131 -0.90 -10.52 -15.14
CA TYR A 131 -1.52 -9.21 -15.32
C TYR A 131 -3.03 -9.35 -15.48
N ALA A 132 -3.79 -8.34 -15.04
CA ALA A 132 -5.20 -8.20 -15.32
C ALA A 132 -5.44 -7.95 -16.83
N ASP A 133 -6.70 -7.94 -17.27
CA ASP A 133 -7.07 -7.77 -18.68
C ASP A 133 -6.55 -6.47 -19.30
N ASP A 134 -6.29 -5.45 -18.48
CA ASP A 134 -5.73 -4.17 -18.91
C ASP A 134 -4.20 -4.22 -19.16
N LEU A 135 -3.53 -5.32 -18.84
CA LEU A 135 -2.08 -5.52 -18.93
C LEU A 135 -1.24 -4.47 -18.17
N VAL A 136 -1.87 -3.76 -17.23
CA VAL A 136 -1.29 -2.70 -16.40
C VAL A 136 -1.20 -3.13 -14.95
N HIS A 137 -2.31 -3.61 -14.41
CA HIS A 137 -2.42 -4.04 -13.02
C HIS A 137 -2.07 -5.52 -12.85
N PRO A 138 -1.51 -5.93 -11.72
CA PRO A 138 -1.34 -7.34 -11.39
C PRO A 138 -2.70 -8.05 -11.32
N ALA A 139 -2.76 -9.28 -11.83
CA ALA A 139 -3.91 -10.17 -11.64
C ALA A 139 -4.02 -10.60 -10.17
N ARG A 140 -5.20 -11.08 -9.75
CA ARG A 140 -5.43 -11.55 -8.38
C ARG A 140 -4.40 -12.58 -7.92
N GLN A 141 -4.06 -13.54 -8.75
CA GLN A 141 -3.05 -14.55 -8.47
C GLN A 141 -1.68 -13.94 -8.16
N ALA A 142 -1.28 -12.91 -8.90
CA ALA A 142 -0.02 -12.20 -8.65
C ALA A 142 -0.06 -11.41 -7.33
N ILE A 143 -1.19 -10.78 -7.03
CA ILE A 143 -1.38 -10.06 -5.77
C ILE A 143 -1.25 -11.02 -4.58
N ASP A 144 -1.91 -12.18 -4.65
CA ASP A 144 -1.88 -13.21 -3.59
C ASP A 144 -0.44 -13.74 -3.41
N TYR A 145 0.29 -14.01 -4.50
CA TYR A 145 1.69 -14.46 -4.45
C TYR A 145 2.61 -13.39 -3.83
N ILE A 146 2.51 -12.13 -4.27
CA ILE A 146 3.29 -11.01 -3.71
C ILE A 146 2.98 -10.84 -2.22
N TRP A 147 1.70 -11.00 -1.83
CA TRP A 147 1.28 -10.94 -0.43
C TRP A 147 1.91 -12.06 0.41
N GLU A 148 1.95 -13.29 -0.10
CA GLU A 148 2.62 -14.42 0.58
C GLU A 148 4.12 -14.13 0.81
N GLN A 149 4.81 -13.63 -0.22
CA GLN A 149 6.23 -13.25 -0.10
C GLN A 149 6.42 -12.11 0.91
N PHE A 150 5.54 -11.10 0.88
CA PHE A 150 5.56 -10.01 1.85
C PHE A 150 5.32 -10.53 3.28
N ALA A 151 4.27 -11.29 3.49
CA ALA A 151 3.95 -11.84 4.80
C ALA A 151 5.08 -12.74 5.34
N GLY A 152 5.70 -13.54 4.46
CA GLY A 152 6.82 -14.40 4.81
C GLY A 152 8.10 -13.66 5.21
N SER A 153 8.37 -12.49 4.60
CA SER A 153 9.62 -11.74 4.81
C SER A 153 9.50 -10.59 5.80
N VAL A 154 8.31 -9.99 5.94
CA VAL A 154 8.12 -8.74 6.71
C VAL A 154 7.42 -8.98 8.04
N LEU A 155 6.47 -9.93 8.09
CA LEU A 155 5.70 -10.19 9.30
C LEU A 155 6.41 -11.20 10.21
N THR A 156 6.28 -10.98 11.52
CA THR A 156 6.75 -11.95 12.53
C THR A 156 5.94 -13.25 12.46
N ASP A 157 6.49 -14.33 12.99
CA ASP A 157 5.78 -15.63 13.09
C ASP A 157 4.46 -15.50 13.86
N GLU A 158 4.43 -14.65 14.88
CA GLU A 158 3.23 -14.38 15.66
C GLU A 158 2.17 -13.69 14.81
N ALA A 159 2.53 -12.62 14.08
CA ALA A 159 1.62 -11.92 13.17
C ALA A 159 1.11 -12.85 12.07
N ARG A 160 1.98 -13.68 11.49
CA ARG A 160 1.58 -14.67 10.45
C ARG A 160 0.56 -15.68 10.96
N ARG A 161 0.68 -16.12 12.20
CA ARG A 161 -0.30 -17.05 12.82
C ARG A 161 -1.68 -16.43 13.02
N LEU A 162 -1.76 -15.09 13.15
CA LEU A 162 -3.03 -14.37 13.29
C LEU A 162 -3.71 -14.09 11.93
N LEU A 163 -2.97 -14.07 10.82
CA LEU A 163 -3.51 -13.72 9.50
C LEU A 163 -4.77 -14.50 9.11
N PRO A 164 -4.86 -15.84 9.23
CA PRO A 164 -6.06 -16.57 8.82
C PRO A 164 -7.32 -16.13 9.58
N GLU A 165 -7.19 -15.82 10.87
CA GLU A 165 -8.33 -15.34 11.67
C GLU A 165 -8.71 -13.90 11.29
N VAL A 166 -7.73 -13.03 11.05
CA VAL A 166 -7.97 -11.65 10.57
C VAL A 166 -8.67 -11.67 9.22
N GLU A 167 -8.15 -12.43 8.27
CA GLU A 167 -8.73 -12.58 6.92
C GLU A 167 -10.15 -13.15 6.97
N ALA A 168 -10.41 -14.11 7.86
CA ALA A 168 -11.75 -14.69 8.02
C ALA A 168 -12.77 -13.67 8.53
N VAL A 169 -12.38 -12.80 9.49
CA VAL A 169 -13.26 -11.73 10.01
C VAL A 169 -13.50 -10.67 8.93
N VAL A 170 -12.46 -10.20 8.25
CA VAL A 170 -12.56 -9.21 7.18
C VAL A 170 -13.41 -9.75 6.01
N ALA A 171 -13.16 -10.97 5.55
CA ALA A 171 -13.93 -11.60 4.49
C ALA A 171 -15.41 -11.77 4.89
N ALA A 172 -15.68 -12.06 6.15
CA ALA A 172 -17.04 -12.18 6.68
C ALA A 172 -17.81 -10.86 6.62
N ALA A 173 -17.14 -9.72 6.88
CA ALA A 173 -17.74 -8.40 6.81
C ALA A 173 -18.03 -7.93 5.37
N HIS A 174 -17.29 -8.46 4.38
CA HIS A 174 -17.44 -8.08 2.97
C HIS A 174 -18.32 -9.04 2.15
N ARG A 175 -18.82 -10.15 2.74
CA ARG A 175 -19.72 -11.08 2.03
C ARG A 175 -21.15 -10.58 2.09
N PRO A 176 -21.81 -10.32 0.93
CA PRO A 176 -23.23 -9.98 0.91
C PRO A 176 -24.03 -11.18 1.42
N ARG A 177 -24.92 -10.93 2.38
CA ARG A 177 -25.88 -11.90 2.93
C ARG A 177 -27.22 -11.21 3.08
N ASP A 178 -28.30 -12.00 3.08
CA ASP A 178 -29.62 -11.45 3.44
C ASP A 178 -29.59 -10.95 4.89
N PRO A 179 -29.65 -9.64 5.11
CA PRO A 179 -29.54 -9.06 6.44
C PRO A 179 -30.75 -9.40 7.35
N ARG A 180 -31.84 -9.89 6.78
CA ARG A 180 -33.09 -10.16 7.50
C ARG A 180 -33.24 -11.61 7.98
N SER A 181 -32.27 -12.48 7.70
CA SER A 181 -32.36 -13.88 8.11
C SER A 181 -31.87 -14.10 9.54
N ALA A 182 -32.58 -14.95 10.32
CA ALA A 182 -32.12 -15.36 11.65
C ALA A 182 -30.71 -16.01 11.63
N ALA A 183 -30.40 -16.73 10.55
CA ALA A 183 -29.08 -17.30 10.32
C ALA A 183 -28.01 -16.24 10.20
N HIS A 184 -28.31 -15.09 9.56
CA HIS A 184 -27.40 -13.97 9.46
C HIS A 184 -27.12 -13.33 10.83
N ARG A 185 -28.17 -13.16 11.66
CA ARG A 185 -27.98 -12.65 13.02
C ARG A 185 -27.06 -13.55 13.85
N THR A 186 -27.28 -14.86 13.83
CA THR A 186 -26.42 -15.84 14.53
C THR A 186 -24.98 -15.79 14.00
N PHE A 187 -24.82 -15.64 12.70
CA PHE A 187 -23.51 -15.48 12.08
C PHE A 187 -22.79 -14.20 12.59
N CYS A 188 -23.48 -13.06 12.63
CA CYS A 188 -22.89 -11.79 13.12
C CYS A 188 -22.47 -11.89 14.60
N LEU A 189 -23.28 -12.54 15.44
CA LEU A 189 -22.91 -12.79 16.85
C LEU A 189 -21.62 -13.59 16.96
N ARG A 190 -21.48 -14.68 16.19
CA ARG A 190 -20.24 -15.47 16.15
C ARG A 190 -19.02 -14.67 15.68
N GLN A 191 -19.20 -13.72 14.72
CA GLN A 191 -18.08 -12.86 14.31
C GLN A 191 -17.67 -11.90 15.42
N LEU A 192 -18.63 -11.36 16.19
CA LEU A 192 -18.30 -10.51 17.35
C LEU A 192 -17.56 -11.30 18.45
N GLU A 193 -17.91 -12.56 18.67
CA GLU A 193 -17.19 -13.46 19.59
C GLU A 193 -15.73 -13.70 19.12
N ARG A 194 -15.53 -13.93 17.80
CA ARG A 194 -14.19 -14.06 17.21
C ARG A 194 -13.36 -12.77 17.39
N ILE A 195 -13.97 -11.62 17.12
CA ILE A 195 -13.32 -10.33 17.33
C ILE A 195 -12.90 -10.14 18.80
N ALA A 196 -13.78 -10.51 19.74
CA ALA A 196 -13.48 -10.41 21.17
C ALA A 196 -12.32 -11.33 21.62
N ALA A 197 -12.09 -12.43 20.90
CA ALA A 197 -10.96 -13.34 21.15
C ALA A 197 -9.61 -12.81 20.62
N LEU A 198 -9.61 -11.71 19.85
CA LEU A 198 -8.43 -11.10 19.23
C LEU A 198 -8.25 -9.62 19.68
N PRO A 199 -8.11 -9.35 20.98
CA PRO A 199 -8.10 -7.97 21.51
C PRO A 199 -6.90 -7.13 21.05
N GLN A 200 -5.85 -7.78 20.52
CA GLN A 200 -4.65 -7.13 19.98
C GLN A 200 -4.83 -6.57 18.57
N ILE A 201 -5.96 -6.89 17.89
CA ILE A 201 -6.27 -6.44 16.53
C ILE A 201 -7.39 -5.40 16.56
N ASP A 202 -7.23 -4.32 15.82
CA ASP A 202 -8.28 -3.32 15.66
C ASP A 202 -9.30 -3.77 14.59
N PHE A 203 -10.48 -4.20 15.06
CA PHE A 203 -11.63 -4.56 14.24
C PHE A 203 -12.81 -3.60 14.44
N GLN A 204 -12.57 -2.33 14.75
CA GLN A 204 -13.67 -1.37 15.03
C GLN A 204 -14.67 -1.28 13.87
N SER A 205 -14.18 -1.27 12.62
CA SER A 205 -15.04 -1.18 11.43
C SER A 205 -15.90 -2.43 11.23
N GLU A 206 -15.30 -3.61 11.34
CA GLU A 206 -15.97 -4.91 11.20
C GLU A 206 -16.97 -5.13 12.36
N ALA A 207 -16.57 -4.83 13.58
CA ALA A 207 -17.43 -4.91 14.75
C ALA A 207 -18.66 -3.99 14.62
N ALA A 208 -18.47 -2.75 14.15
CA ALA A 208 -19.55 -1.82 13.89
C ALA A 208 -20.48 -2.33 12.78
N TYR A 209 -19.95 -2.94 11.73
CA TYR A 209 -20.73 -3.57 10.68
C TYR A 209 -21.61 -4.71 11.25
N PHE A 210 -21.04 -5.66 11.99
CA PHE A 210 -21.80 -6.80 12.54
C PHE A 210 -22.85 -6.37 13.55
N ARG A 211 -22.59 -5.34 14.40
CA ARG A 211 -23.60 -4.78 15.33
C ARG A 211 -24.77 -4.19 14.58
N ARG A 212 -24.55 -3.37 13.55
CA ARG A 212 -25.63 -2.83 12.70
C ARG A 212 -26.47 -3.93 12.06
N CYS A 213 -25.83 -5.01 11.57
CA CYS A 213 -26.57 -6.15 11.00
C CYS A 213 -27.48 -6.86 12.03
N ILE A 214 -27.10 -6.88 13.31
CA ILE A 214 -27.91 -7.46 14.38
C ILE A 214 -29.11 -6.57 14.69
N GLU A 215 -28.93 -5.23 14.74
CA GLU A 215 -29.98 -4.25 15.01
C GLU A 215 -31.08 -4.24 13.96
N ILE A 216 -30.77 -4.45 12.68
CA ILE A 216 -31.75 -4.55 11.59
C ILE A 216 -32.66 -5.77 11.75
N ASN A 217 -32.23 -6.77 12.52
CA ASN A 217 -32.95 -8.05 12.77
C ASN A 217 -33.63 -8.10 14.15
N SER A 218 -33.64 -7.00 14.87
CA SER A 218 -34.30 -6.84 16.16
C SER A 218 -35.63 -6.15 15.99
#